data_24d27f63ce9e1d7de8b5bb22543db8d8
#
_entry.id   24d27f63ce9e1d7de8b5bb22543db8d8
#
_cell.length_a   1.000
_cell.length_b   1.000
_cell.length_c   1.000
_cell.angle_alpha   90.00
_cell.angle_beta   90.00
_cell.angle_gamma   90.00
#
_symmetry.space_group_name_H-M   'P 1'
#
loop_
_entity.id
_entity.type
_entity.pdbx_description
1 polymer ?
#
loop_
_entity_poly.entity_id
_entity_poly.type
_entity_poly.pdbx_seq_one_letter_code
_entity_poly.pdbx_strand_id
1 'polypeptide(L)'
;WAARFYLAGQVECGNLCPNSMTLGSIPLIQREPELWAKICDKLLSTEYDERDIPISQKKSIWLGMGMTEKQGGSDVRANETIAVPVAESGRGQAYLLTGHKWFFSAPMCDAHLVVANTEQDGLACFFVPRWLEDGRKNNIQVQRLKDKVGNRSNSSSEVEFQQAWGIMIGEAGRGIPTIIEMANYTRLTC
;
A
#
# COMPACT_ATOMS: atom_id res chain seq x y z
N TRP A 1 -23.03 0.93 -9.24
CA TRP A 1 -21.84 1.20 -8.45
C TRP A 1 -21.51 2.69 -8.42
N ALA A 2 -21.30 3.36 -9.56
CA ALA A 2 -20.90 4.77 -9.65
C ALA A 2 -21.84 5.72 -8.87
N ALA A 3 -23.16 5.55 -8.97
CA ALA A 3 -24.11 6.38 -8.24
C ALA A 3 -23.98 6.23 -6.72
N ARG A 4 -23.76 5.01 -6.22
CA ARG A 4 -23.53 4.76 -4.77
C ARG A 4 -22.23 5.41 -4.30
N PHE A 5 -21.17 5.30 -5.08
CA PHE A 5 -19.88 5.91 -4.79
C PHE A 5 -19.97 7.43 -4.76
N TYR A 6 -20.62 8.03 -5.74
CA TYR A 6 -20.89 9.47 -5.80
C TYR A 6 -21.69 9.96 -4.59
N LEU A 7 -22.77 9.26 -4.24
CA LEU A 7 -23.60 9.62 -3.09
C LEU A 7 -22.85 9.48 -1.77
N ALA A 8 -22.02 8.43 -1.61
CA ALA A 8 -21.18 8.27 -0.44
C ALA A 8 -20.18 9.43 -0.29
N GLY A 9 -19.60 9.90 -1.40
CA GLY A 9 -18.69 11.05 -1.44
C GLY A 9 -19.35 12.37 -1.03
N GLN A 10 -20.65 12.53 -1.21
CA GLN A 10 -21.40 13.70 -0.74
C GLN A 10 -21.53 13.72 0.81
N VAL A 11 -21.54 12.54 1.43
CA VAL A 11 -21.65 12.40 2.88
C VAL A 11 -20.27 12.49 3.55
N GLU A 12 -19.29 11.73 3.03
CA GLU A 12 -17.95 11.65 3.62
C GLU A 12 -16.92 11.25 2.55
N CYS A 13 -16.17 12.23 2.06
CA CYS A 13 -15.20 12.01 0.99
C CYS A 13 -13.93 11.28 1.46
N GLY A 14 -13.56 11.35 2.73
CA GLY A 14 -12.35 10.70 3.27
C GLY A 14 -12.36 9.18 3.17
N ASN A 15 -13.55 8.57 3.16
CA ASN A 15 -13.70 7.13 2.97
C ASN A 15 -13.43 6.67 1.54
N LEU A 16 -13.47 7.55 0.55
CA LEU A 16 -13.30 7.18 -0.84
C LEU A 16 -11.88 6.74 -1.15
N CYS A 17 -10.88 7.38 -0.55
CA CYS A 17 -9.47 7.09 -0.79
C CYS A 17 -9.08 5.65 -0.41
N PRO A 18 -9.28 5.15 0.82
CA PRO A 18 -8.94 3.77 1.16
C PRO A 18 -9.75 2.74 0.35
N ASN A 19 -11.01 3.02 0.07
CA ASN A 19 -11.84 2.13 -0.76
C ASN A 19 -11.32 2.05 -2.20
N SER A 20 -10.99 3.18 -2.83
CA SER A 20 -10.48 3.20 -4.19
C SER A 20 -9.10 2.54 -4.31
N MET A 21 -8.22 2.76 -3.32
CA MET A 21 -6.93 2.07 -3.28
C MET A 21 -7.09 0.55 -3.14
N THR A 22 -7.97 0.10 -2.26
CA THR A 22 -8.26 -1.33 -2.09
C THR A 22 -8.77 -1.95 -3.39
N LEU A 23 -9.76 -1.32 -4.04
CA LEU A 23 -10.28 -1.78 -5.33
C LEU A 23 -9.20 -1.79 -6.42
N GLY A 24 -8.39 -0.73 -6.49
CA GLY A 24 -7.29 -0.61 -7.46
C GLY A 24 -6.17 -1.62 -7.27
N SER A 25 -6.01 -2.17 -6.06
CA SER A 25 -5.00 -3.18 -5.76
C SER A 25 -5.38 -4.59 -6.24
N ILE A 26 -6.67 -4.89 -6.39
CA ILE A 26 -7.17 -6.23 -6.70
C ILE A 26 -6.50 -6.82 -7.96
N PRO A 27 -6.48 -6.14 -9.13
CA PRO A 27 -5.87 -6.70 -10.32
C PRO A 27 -4.36 -6.98 -10.18
N LEU A 28 -3.67 -6.22 -9.34
CA LEU A 28 -2.25 -6.41 -9.08
C LEU A 28 -2.02 -7.67 -8.23
N ILE A 29 -2.77 -7.78 -7.14
CA ILE A 29 -2.65 -8.92 -6.23
C ILE A 29 -3.11 -10.24 -6.89
N GLN A 30 -4.07 -10.20 -7.80
CA GLN A 30 -4.50 -11.38 -8.58
C GLN A 30 -3.38 -11.99 -9.41
N ARG A 31 -2.35 -11.22 -9.77
CA ARG A 31 -1.18 -11.69 -10.52
C ARG A 31 -0.11 -12.33 -9.64
N GLU A 32 -0.32 -12.34 -8.33
CA GLU A 32 0.56 -12.94 -7.32
C GLU A 32 -0.12 -14.17 -6.70
N PRO A 33 -0.02 -15.36 -7.31
CA PRO A 33 -0.88 -16.50 -6.97
C PRO A 33 -0.82 -16.90 -5.48
N GLU A 34 0.37 -16.90 -4.89
CA GLU A 34 0.54 -17.27 -3.48
C GLU A 34 -0.05 -16.22 -2.53
N LEU A 35 0.16 -14.93 -2.83
CA LEU A 35 -0.41 -13.84 -2.05
C LEU A 35 -1.92 -13.79 -2.23
N TRP A 36 -2.41 -13.92 -3.47
CA TRP A 36 -3.83 -13.97 -3.77
C TRP A 36 -4.54 -15.08 -3.01
N ALA A 37 -4.01 -16.29 -3.03
CA ALA A 37 -4.58 -17.43 -2.30
C ALA A 37 -4.71 -17.18 -0.78
N LYS A 38 -3.81 -16.39 -0.20
CA LYS A 38 -3.81 -16.07 1.23
C LYS A 38 -4.83 -15.00 1.63
N ILE A 39 -5.12 -14.03 0.73
CA ILE A 39 -5.85 -12.82 1.13
C ILE A 39 -7.11 -12.53 0.30
N CYS A 40 -7.39 -13.26 -0.78
CA CYS A 40 -8.50 -12.95 -1.70
C CYS A 40 -9.87 -12.88 -0.99
N ASP A 41 -10.19 -13.85 -0.14
CA ASP A 41 -11.46 -13.87 0.58
C ASP A 41 -11.66 -12.64 1.46
N LYS A 42 -10.59 -12.16 2.08
CA LYS A 42 -10.59 -10.97 2.94
C LYS A 42 -10.61 -9.69 2.14
N LEU A 43 -9.88 -9.66 1.02
CA LEU A 43 -9.81 -8.50 0.13
C LEU A 43 -11.13 -8.27 -0.61
N LEU A 44 -11.88 -9.32 -0.91
CA LEU A 44 -13.19 -9.27 -1.57
C LEU A 44 -14.37 -9.25 -0.59
N SER A 45 -14.10 -9.33 0.73
CA SER A 45 -15.15 -9.32 1.75
C SER A 45 -15.90 -7.97 1.75
N THR A 46 -17.21 -8.04 1.98
CA THR A 46 -18.09 -6.87 2.19
C THR A 46 -18.30 -6.55 3.67
N GLU A 47 -17.74 -7.35 4.57
CA GLU A 47 -17.75 -7.05 6.00
C GLU A 47 -16.71 -5.98 6.32
N TYR A 48 -16.95 -5.19 7.38
CA TYR A 48 -15.96 -4.28 7.93
C TYR A 48 -15.33 -4.90 9.18
N ASP A 49 -14.00 -4.93 9.22
CA ASP A 49 -13.24 -5.43 10.38
C ASP A 49 -12.28 -4.35 10.88
N GLU A 50 -12.66 -3.66 11.94
CA GLU A 50 -11.89 -2.55 12.52
C GLU A 50 -10.67 -2.97 13.35
N ARG A 51 -10.52 -4.27 13.63
CA ARG A 51 -9.47 -4.76 14.52
C ARG A 51 -8.07 -4.52 13.95
N ASP A 52 -7.16 -4.07 14.79
CA ASP A 52 -5.75 -3.86 14.45
C ASP A 52 -4.94 -5.13 14.79
N ILE A 53 -5.01 -6.13 13.92
CA ILE A 53 -4.44 -7.49 14.09
C ILE A 53 -3.85 -7.99 12.78
N PRO A 54 -3.06 -9.09 12.79
CA PRO A 54 -2.55 -9.73 11.58
C PRO A 54 -3.64 -10.05 10.55
N ILE A 55 -3.31 -9.94 9.27
CA ILE A 55 -4.21 -10.20 8.14
C ILE A 55 -4.84 -11.60 8.24
N SER A 56 -4.08 -12.61 8.68
CA SER A 56 -4.57 -13.99 8.84
C SER A 56 -5.78 -14.12 9.76
N GLN A 57 -5.94 -13.21 10.72
CA GLN A 57 -7.00 -13.21 11.73
C GLN A 57 -8.16 -12.27 11.40
N LYS A 58 -8.07 -11.50 10.32
CA LYS A 58 -9.11 -10.54 9.90
C LYS A 58 -10.18 -11.20 9.04
N LYS A 59 -11.37 -10.60 9.03
CA LYS A 59 -12.50 -10.97 8.16
C LYS A 59 -12.47 -10.20 6.83
N SER A 60 -11.92 -9.00 6.86
CA SER A 60 -11.74 -8.14 5.69
C SER A 60 -10.47 -7.30 5.85
N ILE A 61 -9.89 -6.87 4.74
CA ILE A 61 -8.67 -6.07 4.72
C ILE A 61 -8.78 -4.92 3.73
N TRP A 62 -8.06 -3.86 4.03
CA TRP A 62 -7.86 -2.73 3.14
C TRP A 62 -6.40 -2.63 2.73
N LEU A 63 -6.19 -2.25 1.46
CA LEU A 63 -4.87 -2.02 0.91
C LEU A 63 -4.70 -0.54 0.54
N GLY A 64 -3.58 0.03 0.97
CA GLY A 64 -3.16 1.36 0.62
C GLY A 64 -1.99 1.35 -0.36
N MET A 65 -1.45 2.54 -0.66
CA MET A 65 -0.21 2.68 -1.44
C MET A 65 0.68 3.79 -0.91
N GLY A 66 2.00 3.64 -1.13
CA GLY A 66 3.02 4.61 -0.82
C GLY A 66 4.04 4.73 -1.96
N MET A 67 4.00 5.87 -2.68
CA MET A 67 4.88 6.09 -3.82
C MET A 67 5.75 7.33 -3.63
N THR A 68 5.14 8.47 -3.30
CA THR A 68 5.78 9.79 -3.25
C THR A 68 6.65 9.95 -2.01
N GLU A 69 7.86 10.45 -2.21
CA GLU A 69 8.78 10.87 -1.15
C GLU A 69 8.87 12.39 -1.05
N LYS A 70 9.69 12.90 -0.13
CA LYS A 70 9.75 14.33 0.22
C LYS A 70 10.16 15.23 -0.97
N GLN A 71 11.00 14.73 -1.88
CA GLN A 71 11.41 15.46 -3.09
C GLN A 71 10.28 15.70 -4.09
N GLY A 72 9.18 14.96 -3.98
CA GLY A 72 7.95 15.14 -4.77
C GLY A 72 7.58 13.94 -5.64
N GLY A 73 6.32 13.91 -6.07
CA GLY A 73 5.75 12.81 -6.86
C GLY A 73 5.99 12.93 -8.37
N SER A 74 6.49 14.06 -8.86
CA SER A 74 6.78 14.25 -10.29
C SER A 74 8.07 13.56 -10.73
N ASP A 75 8.95 13.22 -9.80
CA ASP A 75 10.18 12.45 -10.04
C ASP A 75 10.31 11.26 -9.09
N VAL A 76 9.45 10.27 -9.29
CA VAL A 76 9.47 9.02 -8.48
C VAL A 76 10.76 8.21 -8.70
N ARG A 77 11.48 8.45 -9.80
CA ARG A 77 12.76 7.76 -10.05
C ARG A 77 13.86 8.21 -9.08
N ALA A 78 13.73 9.40 -8.51
CA ALA A 78 14.62 9.94 -7.49
C ALA A 78 14.27 9.44 -6.06
N ASN A 79 13.37 8.47 -5.90
CA ASN A 79 13.04 7.91 -4.60
C ASN A 79 14.27 7.27 -3.95
N GLU A 80 14.44 7.55 -2.65
CA GLU A 80 15.58 7.11 -1.84
C GLU A 80 15.28 5.89 -0.97
N THR A 81 14.00 5.53 -0.78
CA THR A 81 13.63 4.31 -0.03
C THR A 81 14.27 3.11 -0.68
N ILE A 82 15.01 2.34 0.10
CA ILE A 82 15.71 1.12 -0.33
C ILE A 82 15.02 -0.13 0.18
N ALA A 83 15.15 -1.22 -0.57
CA ALA A 83 14.70 -2.56 -0.20
C ALA A 83 15.85 -3.55 -0.36
N VAL A 84 16.22 -4.21 0.74
CA VAL A 84 17.30 -5.20 0.78
C VAL A 84 16.68 -6.59 0.91
N PRO A 85 17.06 -7.57 0.07
CA PRO A 85 16.52 -8.92 0.17
C PRO A 85 16.92 -9.58 1.50
N VAL A 86 15.99 -10.34 2.09
CA VAL A 86 16.27 -11.10 3.34
C VAL A 86 17.17 -12.30 3.04
N ALA A 87 16.96 -12.96 1.91
CA ALA A 87 17.74 -14.09 1.43
C ALA A 87 17.92 -14.00 -0.10
N GLU A 88 16.93 -14.46 -0.85
CA GLU A 88 16.93 -14.39 -2.31
C GLU A 88 16.28 -13.11 -2.80
N SER A 89 16.66 -12.66 -4.00
CA SER A 89 16.05 -11.50 -4.67
C SER A 89 15.01 -11.93 -5.70
N GLY A 90 14.09 -11.00 -6.03
CA GLY A 90 13.13 -11.18 -7.10
C GLY A 90 11.67 -11.23 -6.61
N ARG A 91 10.78 -11.45 -7.56
CA ARG A 91 9.33 -11.54 -7.33
C ARG A 91 8.97 -12.64 -6.34
N GLY A 92 8.07 -12.32 -5.41
CA GLY A 92 7.64 -13.25 -4.35
C GLY A 92 8.61 -13.35 -3.17
N GLN A 93 9.82 -12.79 -3.28
CA GLN A 93 10.83 -12.85 -2.22
C GLN A 93 10.63 -11.75 -1.18
N ALA A 94 11.13 -12.00 0.03
CA ALA A 94 11.05 -11.12 1.17
C ALA A 94 12.18 -10.09 1.18
N TYR A 95 11.83 -8.85 1.55
CA TYR A 95 12.75 -7.71 1.63
C TYR A 95 12.53 -6.93 2.93
N LEU A 96 13.58 -6.20 3.34
CA LEU A 96 13.52 -5.20 4.39
C LEU A 96 13.62 -3.81 3.77
N LEU A 97 12.59 -2.99 3.98
CA LEU A 97 12.48 -1.64 3.44
C LEU A 97 12.95 -0.61 4.47
N THR A 98 13.80 0.32 4.04
CA THR A 98 14.27 1.46 4.86
C THR A 98 14.15 2.75 4.07
N GLY A 99 13.52 3.77 4.66
CA GLY A 99 13.26 5.05 4.01
C GLY A 99 11.97 5.68 4.47
N HIS A 100 11.37 6.53 3.64
CA HIS A 100 10.16 7.25 4.00
C HIS A 100 9.17 7.36 2.84
N LYS A 101 7.90 7.65 3.18
CA LYS A 101 6.91 8.16 2.20
C LYS A 101 6.28 9.44 2.73
N TRP A 102 6.23 10.44 1.84
CA TRP A 102 5.74 11.78 2.16
C TRP A 102 4.21 11.89 2.10
N PHE A 103 3.60 11.09 1.25
CA PHE A 103 2.15 10.87 1.20
C PHE A 103 1.84 9.38 1.32
N PHE A 104 1.29 9.02 2.48
CA PHE A 104 0.86 7.68 2.80
C PHE A 104 -0.60 7.76 3.22
N SER A 105 -1.46 7.65 2.24
CA SER A 105 -2.90 7.78 2.45
C SER A 105 -3.44 6.56 3.19
N ALA A 106 -4.31 6.81 4.18
CA ALA A 106 -4.95 5.75 4.96
C ALA A 106 -3.93 4.77 5.61
N PRO A 107 -3.06 5.25 6.52
CA PRO A 107 -2.02 4.43 7.17
C PRO A 107 -2.61 3.29 8.01
N MET A 108 -3.92 3.32 8.30
CA MET A 108 -4.64 2.25 8.97
C MET A 108 -4.96 1.04 8.06
N CYS A 109 -4.76 1.12 6.74
CA CYS A 109 -4.89 -0.05 5.86
C CYS A 109 -4.03 -1.21 6.35
N ASP A 110 -4.50 -2.44 6.15
CA ASP A 110 -3.86 -3.65 6.69
C ASP A 110 -2.53 -3.97 6.01
N ALA A 111 -2.39 -3.58 4.74
CA ALA A 111 -1.13 -3.58 4.02
C ALA A 111 -1.07 -2.44 3.00
N HIS A 112 0.13 -2.17 2.47
CA HIS A 112 0.35 -1.13 1.48
C HIS A 112 1.22 -1.65 0.34
N LEU A 113 0.92 -1.19 -0.88
CA LEU A 113 1.84 -1.34 -2.01
C LEU A 113 2.81 -0.17 -1.99
N VAL A 114 4.10 -0.47 -1.88
CA VAL A 114 5.16 0.52 -1.69
C VAL A 114 6.21 0.37 -2.77
N VAL A 115 6.66 1.48 -3.35
CA VAL A 115 7.80 1.49 -4.29
C VAL A 115 9.08 1.78 -3.52
N ALA A 116 10.10 0.95 -3.74
CA ALA A 116 11.43 1.13 -3.19
C ALA A 116 12.51 0.70 -4.18
N ASN A 117 13.72 1.20 -4.02
CA ASN A 117 14.87 0.82 -4.83
C ASN A 117 15.51 -0.47 -4.32
N THR A 118 15.81 -1.37 -5.23
CA THR A 118 16.70 -2.50 -4.99
C THR A 118 18.06 -2.22 -5.64
N GLU A 119 19.13 -2.77 -5.10
CA GLU A 119 20.48 -2.58 -5.63
C GLU A 119 20.64 -3.14 -7.06
N GLN A 120 19.98 -4.27 -7.32
CA GLN A 120 20.16 -5.01 -8.59
C GLN A 120 19.22 -4.54 -9.71
N ASP A 121 17.96 -4.24 -9.37
CA ASP A 121 16.90 -4.06 -10.36
C ASP A 121 16.33 -2.64 -10.40
N GLY A 122 16.78 -1.75 -9.51
CA GLY A 122 16.19 -0.42 -9.36
C GLY A 122 14.82 -0.45 -8.70
N LEU A 123 13.88 0.39 -9.14
CA LEU A 123 12.58 0.53 -8.50
C LEU A 123 11.69 -0.70 -8.68
N ALA A 124 11.31 -1.32 -7.56
CA ALA A 124 10.38 -2.44 -7.48
C ALA A 124 9.17 -2.10 -6.59
N CYS A 125 8.09 -2.87 -6.69
CA CYS A 125 6.89 -2.73 -5.89
C CYS A 125 6.82 -3.83 -4.83
N PHE A 126 6.42 -3.45 -3.61
CA PHE A 126 6.39 -4.36 -2.47
C PHE A 126 5.02 -4.33 -1.79
N PHE A 127 4.51 -5.50 -1.44
CA PHE A 127 3.40 -5.66 -0.51
C PHE A 127 3.96 -5.63 0.91
N VAL A 128 3.59 -4.61 1.67
CA VAL A 128 4.11 -4.35 3.02
C VAL A 128 2.95 -4.39 4.02
N PRO A 129 2.78 -5.48 4.79
CA PRO A 129 1.71 -5.60 5.78
C PRO A 129 2.04 -4.77 7.03
N ARG A 130 0.98 -4.29 7.73
CA ARG A 130 1.15 -3.59 9.02
C ARG A 130 1.50 -4.53 10.18
N TRP A 131 1.00 -5.75 10.13
CA TRP A 131 1.29 -6.80 11.10
C TRP A 131 1.95 -7.97 10.41
N LEU A 132 2.97 -8.51 11.06
CA LEU A 132 3.61 -9.75 10.64
C LEU A 132 2.78 -10.96 11.08
N GLU A 133 3.00 -12.10 10.45
CA GLU A 133 2.27 -13.35 10.76
C GLU A 133 2.55 -13.86 12.19
N ASP A 134 3.69 -13.50 12.77
CA ASP A 134 4.07 -13.83 14.14
C ASP A 134 3.38 -12.96 15.21
N GLY A 135 2.51 -12.03 14.80
CA GLY A 135 1.77 -11.15 15.69
C GLY A 135 2.52 -9.89 16.13
N ARG A 136 3.70 -9.61 15.58
CA ARG A 136 4.41 -8.34 15.79
C ARG A 136 3.96 -7.28 14.79
N LYS A 137 3.91 -6.03 15.23
CA LYS A 137 3.76 -4.90 14.29
C LYS A 137 4.98 -4.81 13.39
N ASN A 138 4.73 -4.59 12.11
CA ASN A 138 5.80 -4.27 11.17
C ASN A 138 6.37 -2.87 11.45
N ASN A 139 7.62 -2.65 11.12
CA ASN A 139 8.35 -1.41 11.42
C ASN A 139 7.96 -0.26 10.46
N ILE A 140 6.68 0.06 10.43
CA ILE A 140 6.10 1.21 9.71
C ILE A 140 5.72 2.24 10.76
N GLN A 141 6.40 3.39 10.78
CA GLN A 141 6.21 4.44 11.78
C GLN A 141 5.49 5.63 11.16
N VAL A 142 4.28 5.92 11.64
CA VAL A 142 3.56 7.15 11.29
C VAL A 142 4.21 8.30 12.05
N GLN A 143 4.80 9.25 11.33
CA GLN A 143 5.47 10.41 11.90
C GLN A 143 4.48 11.53 12.24
N ARG A 144 3.57 11.80 11.32
CA ARG A 144 2.49 12.78 11.53
C ARG A 144 1.38 12.64 10.49
N LEU A 145 0.22 13.16 10.80
CA LEU A 145 -0.85 13.40 9.84
C LEU A 145 -0.60 14.72 9.11
N LYS A 146 -0.97 14.75 7.82
CA LYS A 146 -0.88 15.97 7.00
C LYS A 146 -1.90 17.01 7.42
N ASP A 147 -1.50 18.27 7.58
CA ASP A 147 -2.41 19.40 7.56
C ASP A 147 -2.76 19.73 6.10
N LYS A 148 -4.03 19.59 5.73
CA LYS A 148 -4.51 19.68 4.35
C LYS A 148 -5.61 20.72 4.20
N VAL A 149 -5.67 21.36 3.03
CA VAL A 149 -6.73 22.31 2.67
C VAL A 149 -8.07 21.60 2.49
N GLY A 150 -8.06 20.40 1.87
CA GLY A 150 -9.25 19.58 1.63
C GLY A 150 -9.02 18.11 1.99
N ASN A 151 -10.08 17.30 1.90
CA ASN A 151 -10.06 15.86 2.25
C ASN A 151 -9.46 15.59 3.64
N ARG A 152 -9.84 16.42 4.62
CA ARG A 152 -9.22 16.44 5.95
C ARG A 152 -9.50 15.18 6.77
N SER A 153 -10.63 14.54 6.53
CA SER A 153 -11.01 13.28 7.19
C SER A 153 -10.21 12.06 6.72
N ASN A 154 -9.59 12.12 5.53
CA ASN A 154 -8.63 11.09 5.12
C ASN A 154 -7.31 11.30 5.88
N SER A 155 -6.83 10.26 6.55
CA SER A 155 -5.65 10.27 7.43
C SER A 155 -4.32 10.27 6.69
N SER A 156 -4.18 11.04 5.60
CA SER A 156 -2.92 11.17 4.87
C SER A 156 -1.76 11.50 5.81
N SER A 157 -0.71 10.73 5.77
CA SER A 157 0.40 10.79 6.73
C SER A 157 1.76 10.78 6.06
N GLU A 158 2.77 11.09 6.86
CA GLU A 158 4.17 10.83 6.58
C GLU A 158 4.58 9.60 7.36
N VAL A 159 5.27 8.67 6.69
CA VAL A 159 5.72 7.43 7.34
C VAL A 159 7.18 7.17 7.09
N GLU A 160 7.83 6.49 8.04
CA GLU A 160 9.15 5.92 7.92
C GLU A 160 9.10 4.41 8.01
N PHE A 161 9.93 3.77 7.20
CA PHE A 161 10.20 2.34 7.24
C PHE A 161 11.56 2.11 7.89
N GLN A 162 11.59 1.31 8.95
CA GLN A 162 12.81 0.96 9.67
C GLN A 162 13.05 -0.54 9.55
N GLN A 163 13.56 -0.98 8.39
CA GLN A 163 13.65 -2.39 8.04
C GLN A 163 12.26 -3.06 8.05
N ALA A 164 11.25 -2.37 7.52
CA ALA A 164 9.90 -2.91 7.40
C ALA A 164 9.90 -4.09 6.43
N TRP A 165 9.35 -5.22 6.86
CA TRP A 165 9.26 -6.41 6.05
C TRP A 165 8.19 -6.26 4.96
N GLY A 166 8.50 -6.76 3.76
CA GLY A 166 7.57 -6.81 2.64
C GLY A 166 7.94 -7.88 1.64
N ILE A 167 7.03 -8.17 0.71
CA ILE A 167 7.23 -9.13 -0.39
C ILE A 167 7.25 -8.36 -1.70
N MET A 168 8.24 -8.59 -2.55
CA MET A 168 8.25 -8.02 -3.90
C MET A 168 7.11 -8.59 -4.73
N ILE A 169 6.33 -7.71 -5.36
CA ILE A 169 5.26 -8.05 -6.31
C ILE A 169 5.56 -7.48 -7.69
N GLY A 170 5.02 -8.11 -8.72
CA GLY A 170 5.29 -7.73 -10.10
C GLY A 170 6.73 -8.08 -10.52
N GLU A 171 7.15 -7.53 -11.64
CA GLU A 171 8.49 -7.76 -12.19
C GLU A 171 9.51 -6.83 -11.53
N ALA A 172 10.71 -7.36 -11.27
CA ALA A 172 11.85 -6.59 -10.79
C ALA A 172 12.17 -5.42 -11.75
N GLY A 173 12.51 -4.26 -11.22
CA GLY A 173 12.76 -3.04 -12.03
C GLY A 173 11.51 -2.38 -12.62
N ARG A 174 10.32 -2.93 -12.41
CA ARG A 174 9.06 -2.39 -12.92
C ARG A 174 8.12 -1.86 -11.82
N GLY A 175 8.68 -1.38 -10.73
CA GLY A 175 7.89 -0.86 -9.59
C GLY A 175 6.97 0.29 -9.97
N ILE A 176 7.44 1.25 -10.79
CA ILE A 176 6.63 2.38 -11.25
C ILE A 176 5.45 1.90 -12.12
N PRO A 177 5.65 1.14 -13.22
CA PRO A 177 4.52 0.62 -13.99
C PRO A 177 3.53 -0.16 -13.14
N THR A 178 4.00 -0.98 -12.21
CA THR A 178 3.16 -1.78 -11.32
C THR A 178 2.26 -0.90 -10.46
N ILE A 179 2.82 0.06 -9.72
CA ILE A 179 2.02 0.91 -8.82
C ILE A 179 1.13 1.92 -9.57
N ILE A 180 1.57 2.38 -10.76
CA ILE A 180 0.78 3.27 -11.63
C ILE A 180 -0.49 2.57 -12.13
N GLU A 181 -0.46 1.28 -12.35
CA GLU A 181 -1.66 0.53 -12.69
C GLU A 181 -2.72 0.66 -11.58
N MET A 182 -2.33 0.44 -10.31
CA MET A 182 -3.22 0.70 -9.17
C MET A 182 -3.71 2.15 -9.16
N ALA A 183 -2.82 3.12 -9.34
CA ALA A 183 -3.18 4.54 -9.38
C ALA A 183 -4.16 4.87 -10.51
N ASN A 184 -4.06 4.22 -11.67
CA ASN A 184 -4.99 4.42 -12.78
C ASN A 184 -6.40 3.95 -12.44
N TYR A 185 -6.54 2.82 -11.73
CA TYR A 185 -7.85 2.39 -11.22
C TYR A 185 -8.42 3.38 -10.20
N THR A 186 -7.58 3.92 -9.30
CA THR A 186 -8.06 4.91 -8.32
C THR A 186 -8.55 6.20 -8.97
N ARG A 187 -7.94 6.63 -10.09
CA ARG A 187 -8.37 7.83 -10.84
C ARG A 187 -9.78 7.75 -11.41
N LEU A 188 -10.33 6.55 -11.57
CA LEU A 188 -11.72 6.37 -12.01
C LEU A 188 -12.73 6.62 -10.88
N THR A 189 -12.26 6.75 -9.67
CA THR A 189 -13.09 6.79 -8.46
C THR A 189 -12.78 7.99 -7.54
N CYS A 190 -11.80 8.80 -7.90
CA CYS A 190 -11.43 10.01 -7.16
C CYS A 190 -11.89 11.29 -7.86
#